data_83a7d3c16266719666cfb0452e85c611
#
_entry.id   83a7d3c16266719666cfb0452e85c611
#
_cell.length_a   1.000
_cell.length_b   1.000
_cell.length_c   1.000
_cell.angle_alpha   90.00
_cell.angle_beta   90.00
_cell.angle_gamma   90.00
#
_symmetry.space_group_name_H-M   'P 1'
#
loop_
_entity.id
_entity.type
_entity.pdbx_description
1 polymer ?
#
loop_
_entity_poly.entity_id
_entity_poly.type
_entity_poly.pdbx_seq_one_letter_code
_entity_poly.pdbx_strand_id
1 'polypeptide(L)'
;MALGRALGDAIRASEFGGRVLVAASGGLSHWLPSNDPRDPSVDATKKASLVHGRRDARAFAAAREPRVRAMGGNSEARVNPDWDGWFLEQLVAADAEPVAALGHDGLEEEAGSGGHEIRCWLVGHAAVGLPLVWTSYEAVPEWITGMGIGTTFSVSVYAPTS
;
A
#
# COMPACT_ATOMS: atom_id res chain seq x y z
N MET A 1 0.46 11.15 8.86
CA MET A 1 -0.82 11.77 9.31
C MET A 1 -0.95 13.26 8.97
N ALA A 2 0.06 14.12 9.20
CA ALA A 2 -0.05 15.57 8.89
C ALA A 2 -0.40 15.86 7.42
N LEU A 3 0.25 15.17 6.47
CA LEU A 3 -0.04 15.32 5.04
C LEU A 3 -1.50 14.95 4.71
N GLY A 4 -2.01 13.85 5.26
CA GLY A 4 -3.41 13.44 5.03
C GLY A 4 -4.39 14.48 5.54
N ARG A 5 -4.20 14.98 6.76
CA ARG A 5 -5.04 16.06 7.31
C ARG A 5 -5.01 17.32 6.44
N ALA A 6 -3.81 17.77 6.04
CA ALA A 6 -3.67 18.93 5.16
C ALA A 6 -4.39 18.76 3.82
N LEU A 7 -4.32 17.55 3.24
CA LEU A 7 -5.07 17.22 2.03
C LEU A 7 -6.58 17.26 2.26
N GLY A 8 -7.06 16.67 3.36
CA GLY A 8 -8.48 16.71 3.73
C GLY A 8 -8.98 18.14 3.95
N ASP A 9 -8.19 18.99 4.62
CA ASP A 9 -8.52 20.41 4.83
C ASP A 9 -8.60 21.16 3.49
N ALA A 10 -7.65 20.93 2.59
CA ALA A 10 -7.67 21.53 1.26
C ALA A 10 -8.88 21.10 0.43
N ILE A 11 -9.28 19.82 0.51
CA ILE A 11 -10.49 19.32 -0.16
C ILE A 11 -11.73 19.99 0.41
N ARG A 12 -11.86 20.09 1.73
CA ARG A 12 -13.01 20.74 2.39
C ARG A 12 -13.09 22.24 2.12
N ALA A 13 -11.94 22.91 1.99
CA ALA A 13 -11.86 24.32 1.69
C ALA A 13 -12.05 24.64 0.20
N SER A 14 -12.05 23.65 -0.68
CA SER A 14 -12.22 23.85 -2.12
C SER A 14 -13.67 24.26 -2.44
N GLU A 15 -13.83 25.15 -3.41
CA GLU A 15 -15.15 25.54 -3.95
C GLU A 15 -15.73 24.49 -4.92
N PHE A 16 -15.13 23.31 -4.99
CA PHE A 16 -15.60 22.21 -5.83
C PHE A 16 -16.92 21.67 -5.30
N GLY A 17 -18.02 21.94 -6.00
CA GLY A 17 -19.38 21.54 -5.63
C GLY A 17 -19.73 20.07 -5.95
N GLY A 18 -18.77 19.25 -6.31
CA GLY A 18 -18.96 17.83 -6.66
C GLY A 18 -18.57 16.87 -5.53
N ARG A 19 -18.77 15.57 -5.81
CA ARG A 19 -18.30 14.50 -4.91
C ARG A 19 -16.80 14.25 -5.12
N VAL A 20 -16.07 14.10 -4.04
CA VAL A 20 -14.64 13.77 -4.05
C VAL A 20 -14.45 12.34 -3.56
N LEU A 21 -13.73 11.55 -4.35
CA LEU A 21 -13.24 10.23 -3.96
C LEU A 21 -11.75 10.34 -3.59
N VAL A 22 -11.40 9.94 -2.39
CA VAL A 22 -10.01 9.73 -1.98
C VAL A 22 -9.72 8.23 -2.08
N ALA A 23 -8.85 7.83 -3.01
CA ALA A 23 -8.41 6.46 -3.18
C ALA A 23 -6.95 6.33 -2.76
N ALA A 24 -6.69 5.53 -1.74
CA ALA A 24 -5.35 5.14 -1.32
C ALA A 24 -5.11 3.69 -1.74
N SER A 25 -3.96 3.43 -2.37
CA SER A 25 -3.61 2.10 -2.87
C SER A 25 -2.30 1.65 -2.27
N GLY A 26 -2.19 0.34 -2.04
CA GLY A 26 -1.00 -0.33 -1.52
C GLY A 26 -1.36 -1.71 -1.00
N GLY A 27 -0.39 -2.63 -0.98
CA GLY A 27 -0.52 -3.91 -0.30
C GLY A 27 -0.31 -3.78 1.20
N LEU A 28 -0.73 -4.78 1.95
CA LEU A 28 -0.39 -4.97 3.36
C LEU A 28 0.98 -5.67 3.46
N SER A 29 1.14 -6.66 4.33
CA SER A 29 2.45 -7.31 4.45
C SER A 29 2.85 -8.03 3.16
N HIS A 30 4.03 -7.74 2.66
CA HIS A 30 4.68 -8.46 1.56
C HIS A 30 6.17 -8.13 1.44
N TRP A 31 6.95 -9.13 1.07
CA TRP A 31 8.42 -9.04 0.93
C TRP A 31 8.78 -9.02 -0.54
N LEU A 32 9.03 -7.83 -1.08
CA LEU A 32 9.42 -7.67 -2.47
C LEU A 32 10.91 -7.99 -2.67
N PRO A 33 11.29 -8.60 -3.80
CA PRO A 33 12.70 -8.70 -4.17
C PRO A 33 13.30 -7.31 -4.32
N SER A 34 14.58 -7.17 -3.93
CA SER A 34 15.27 -5.90 -4.04
C SER A 34 15.12 -5.25 -5.42
N ASN A 35 14.77 -3.98 -5.43
CA ASN A 35 14.71 -3.12 -6.62
C ASN A 35 15.84 -2.07 -6.62
N ASP A 36 16.84 -2.20 -5.75
CA ASP A 36 18.03 -1.37 -5.78
C ASP A 36 19.03 -1.94 -6.80
N PRO A 37 19.37 -1.23 -7.88
CA PRO A 37 20.34 -1.70 -8.87
C PRO A 37 21.76 -1.85 -8.31
N ARG A 38 22.03 -1.31 -7.12
CA ARG A 38 23.32 -1.45 -6.40
C ARG A 38 23.38 -2.73 -5.58
N ASP A 39 22.24 -3.34 -5.29
CA ASP A 39 22.18 -4.57 -4.53
C ASP A 39 22.90 -5.71 -5.28
N PRO A 40 23.90 -6.36 -4.67
CA PRO A 40 24.68 -7.43 -5.30
C PRO A 40 23.82 -8.67 -5.64
N SER A 41 22.71 -8.89 -4.96
CA SER A 41 21.79 -10.02 -5.22
C SER A 41 20.98 -9.83 -6.51
N VAL A 42 20.89 -8.60 -7.03
CA VAL A 42 20.12 -8.30 -8.25
C VAL A 42 20.95 -8.65 -9.48
N ASP A 43 20.43 -9.51 -10.35
CA ASP A 43 21.10 -9.91 -11.59
C ASP A 43 21.25 -8.76 -12.61
N ALA A 44 22.17 -8.94 -13.57
CA ALA A 44 22.51 -7.91 -14.55
C ALA A 44 21.30 -7.50 -15.42
N THR A 45 20.42 -8.44 -15.77
CA THR A 45 19.23 -8.18 -16.58
C THR A 45 18.23 -7.32 -15.81
N LYS A 46 18.00 -7.65 -14.54
CA LYS A 46 17.16 -6.85 -13.66
C LYS A 46 17.76 -5.47 -13.42
N LYS A 47 19.08 -5.37 -13.19
CA LYS A 47 19.78 -4.07 -13.08
C LYS A 47 19.55 -3.20 -14.30
N ALA A 48 19.75 -3.73 -15.50
CA ALA A 48 19.50 -3.01 -16.75
C ALA A 48 18.04 -2.53 -16.86
N SER A 49 17.08 -3.38 -16.49
CA SER A 49 15.66 -3.02 -16.46
C SER A 49 15.35 -1.92 -15.46
N LEU A 50 15.93 -1.95 -14.26
CA LEU A 50 15.71 -0.92 -13.23
C LEU A 50 16.27 0.44 -13.66
N VAL A 51 17.44 0.45 -14.32
CA VAL A 51 18.11 1.69 -14.75
C VAL A 51 17.51 2.26 -16.04
N HIS A 52 17.16 1.40 -17.00
CA HIS A 52 16.81 1.81 -18.35
C HIS A 52 15.36 1.52 -18.76
N GLY A 53 14.62 0.72 -17.99
CA GLY A 53 13.28 0.24 -18.35
C GLY A 53 12.25 1.34 -18.59
N ARG A 54 12.46 2.54 -18.03
CA ARG A 54 11.59 3.71 -18.31
C ARG A 54 11.70 4.25 -19.73
N ARG A 55 12.78 3.92 -20.45
CA ARG A 55 12.97 4.37 -21.85
C ARG A 55 12.06 3.62 -22.81
N ASP A 56 11.70 2.39 -22.46
CA ASP A 56 10.73 1.58 -23.19
C ASP A 56 9.76 0.93 -22.20
N ALA A 57 8.78 1.72 -21.74
CA ALA A 57 7.82 1.30 -20.73
C ALA A 57 6.96 0.11 -21.19
N ARG A 58 6.70 0.00 -22.51
CA ARG A 58 5.90 -1.10 -23.08
C ARG A 58 6.66 -2.42 -23.07
N ALA A 59 7.91 -2.41 -23.51
CA ALA A 59 8.76 -3.60 -23.45
C ALA A 59 9.04 -4.01 -21.99
N PHE A 60 9.23 -3.05 -21.10
CA PHE A 60 9.40 -3.31 -19.68
C PHE A 60 8.16 -3.96 -19.06
N ALA A 61 6.96 -3.45 -19.34
CA ALA A 61 5.70 -4.03 -18.87
C ALA A 61 5.49 -5.45 -19.39
N ALA A 62 5.75 -5.69 -20.68
CA ALA A 62 5.65 -7.02 -21.28
C ALA A 62 6.64 -8.02 -20.68
N ALA A 63 7.87 -7.60 -20.34
CA ALA A 63 8.86 -8.45 -19.69
C ALA A 63 8.57 -8.67 -18.18
N ARG A 64 7.84 -7.77 -17.54
CA ARG A 64 7.48 -7.87 -16.12
C ARG A 64 6.48 -8.99 -15.85
N GLU A 65 5.45 -9.11 -16.67
CA GLU A 65 4.34 -10.06 -16.49
C GLU A 65 4.80 -11.52 -16.33
N PRO A 66 5.63 -12.10 -17.22
CA PRO A 66 6.13 -13.47 -17.05
C PRO A 66 6.96 -13.66 -15.79
N ARG A 67 7.73 -12.64 -15.37
CA ARG A 67 8.53 -12.71 -14.15
C ARG A 67 7.64 -12.73 -12.90
N VAL A 68 6.63 -11.87 -12.85
CA VAL A 68 5.66 -11.84 -11.74
C VAL A 68 4.96 -13.18 -11.60
N ARG A 69 4.53 -13.77 -12.72
CA ARG A 69 3.92 -15.11 -12.72
C ARG A 69 4.88 -16.21 -12.28
N ALA A 70 6.15 -16.12 -12.68
CA ALA A 70 7.17 -17.11 -12.28
C ALA A 70 7.54 -17.01 -10.78
N MET A 71 7.30 -15.87 -10.16
CA MET A 71 7.51 -15.68 -8.72
C MET A 71 6.33 -16.20 -7.89
N GLY A 72 5.16 -16.29 -8.49
CA GLY A 72 3.98 -16.87 -7.85
C GLY A 72 4.20 -18.37 -7.55
N GLY A 73 3.93 -18.78 -6.32
CA GLY A 73 4.15 -20.17 -5.89
C GLY A 73 5.60 -20.48 -5.45
N ASN A 74 6.45 -19.45 -5.31
CA ASN A 74 7.76 -19.63 -4.67
C ASN A 74 7.57 -20.04 -3.19
N SER A 75 8.35 -21.04 -2.73
CA SER A 75 8.35 -21.49 -1.34
C SER A 75 8.78 -20.40 -0.33
N GLU A 76 9.33 -19.30 -0.82
CA GLU A 76 9.74 -18.12 -0.03
C GLU A 76 8.63 -17.07 0.11
N ALA A 77 7.43 -17.35 -0.44
CA ALA A 77 6.30 -16.45 -0.30
C ALA A 77 6.00 -16.19 1.18
N ARG A 78 5.95 -14.92 1.57
CA ARG A 78 5.78 -14.50 2.95
C ARG A 78 4.65 -13.47 3.06
N VAL A 79 3.72 -13.74 3.98
CA VAL A 79 2.65 -12.84 4.40
C VAL A 79 2.60 -12.88 5.92
N ASN A 80 2.25 -11.80 6.57
CA ASN A 80 2.06 -11.73 8.01
C ASN A 80 0.60 -11.36 8.34
N PRO A 81 -0.33 -12.35 8.34
CA PRO A 81 -1.75 -12.08 8.57
C PRO A 81 -2.04 -11.49 9.94
N ASP A 82 -1.26 -11.85 10.97
CA ASP A 82 -1.45 -11.35 12.33
C ASP A 82 -1.16 -9.83 12.38
N TRP A 83 -0.06 -9.41 11.77
CA TRP A 83 0.27 -7.99 11.66
C TRP A 83 -0.73 -7.23 10.78
N ASP A 84 -1.13 -7.81 9.66
CA ASP A 84 -2.11 -7.20 8.75
C ASP A 84 -3.44 -6.95 9.47
N GLY A 85 -3.91 -7.94 10.24
CA GLY A 85 -5.11 -7.83 11.07
C GLY A 85 -4.97 -6.73 12.13
N TRP A 86 -3.86 -6.74 12.86
CA TRP A 86 -3.55 -5.69 13.83
C TRP A 86 -3.54 -4.29 13.20
N PHE A 87 -2.92 -4.12 12.03
CA PHE A 87 -2.91 -2.83 11.32
C PHE A 87 -4.32 -2.36 10.94
N LEU A 88 -5.16 -3.25 10.44
CA LEU A 88 -6.55 -2.92 10.10
C LEU A 88 -7.36 -2.52 11.35
N GLU A 89 -7.10 -3.14 12.50
CA GLU A 89 -7.70 -2.74 13.78
C GLU A 89 -7.29 -1.32 14.18
N GLN A 90 -6.01 -0.94 14.00
CA GLN A 90 -5.55 0.42 14.26
C GLN A 90 -6.26 1.44 13.34
N LEU A 91 -6.48 1.09 12.07
CA LEU A 91 -7.24 1.95 11.14
C LEU A 91 -8.71 2.10 11.58
N VAL A 92 -9.36 1.02 12.01
CA VAL A 92 -10.74 1.07 12.53
C VAL A 92 -10.82 1.93 13.79
N ALA A 93 -9.84 1.81 14.68
CA ALA A 93 -9.74 2.63 15.90
C ALA A 93 -9.35 4.09 15.62
N ALA A 94 -8.97 4.42 14.37
CA ALA A 94 -8.39 5.71 13.97
C ALA A 94 -7.13 6.08 14.78
N ASP A 95 -6.39 5.07 15.25
CA ASP A 95 -5.17 5.22 16.05
C ASP A 95 -3.94 4.84 15.22
N ALA A 96 -3.21 5.85 14.74
CA ALA A 96 -1.99 5.65 13.95
C ALA A 96 -0.71 5.65 14.81
N GLU A 97 -0.80 5.96 16.09
CA GLU A 97 0.39 6.06 16.97
C GLU A 97 1.14 4.73 17.12
N PRO A 98 0.47 3.57 17.33
CA PRO A 98 1.16 2.29 17.38
C PRO A 98 1.91 1.94 16.09
N VAL A 99 1.31 2.28 14.92
CA VAL A 99 1.94 2.07 13.62
C VAL A 99 3.14 3.00 13.43
N ALA A 100 3.03 4.26 13.86
CA ALA A 100 4.11 5.23 13.79
C ALA A 100 5.29 4.86 14.70
N ALA A 101 5.01 4.24 15.84
CA ALA A 101 6.01 3.81 16.82
C ALA A 101 6.93 2.69 16.29
N LEU A 102 6.49 1.89 15.31
CA LEU A 102 7.33 0.87 14.65
C LEU A 102 8.53 1.50 13.91
N GLY A 103 8.37 2.72 13.42
CA GLY A 103 9.38 3.37 12.61
C GLY A 103 9.56 2.70 11.24
N HIS A 104 10.74 2.88 10.65
CA HIS A 104 11.07 2.27 9.35
C HIS A 104 11.40 0.79 9.51
N ASP A 105 12.33 0.49 10.41
CA ASP A 105 12.91 -0.85 10.53
C ASP A 105 11.88 -1.84 11.10
N GLY A 106 11.10 -1.45 12.12
CA GLY A 106 10.05 -2.29 12.67
C GLY A 106 8.93 -2.58 11.67
N LEU A 107 8.59 -1.60 10.83
CA LEU A 107 7.61 -1.82 9.76
C LEU A 107 8.14 -2.79 8.71
N GLU A 108 9.42 -2.70 8.35
CA GLU A 108 10.03 -3.62 7.38
C GLU A 108 10.19 -5.04 7.94
N GLU A 109 10.45 -5.17 9.23
CA GLU A 109 10.51 -6.46 9.92
C GLU A 109 9.14 -7.15 9.93
N GLU A 110 8.09 -6.43 10.29
CA GLU A 110 6.73 -6.97 10.44
C GLU A 110 6.00 -7.17 9.12
N ALA A 111 6.13 -6.23 8.19
CA ALA A 111 5.34 -6.19 6.96
C ALA A 111 6.16 -6.32 5.67
N GLY A 112 7.48 -6.38 5.77
CA GLY A 112 8.38 -6.42 4.63
C GLY A 112 8.54 -5.07 3.92
N SER A 113 9.45 -5.05 2.94
CA SER A 113 9.73 -3.84 2.16
C SER A 113 8.52 -3.29 1.40
N GLY A 114 7.60 -4.16 0.99
CA GLY A 114 6.36 -3.77 0.35
C GLY A 114 5.33 -3.21 1.32
N GLY A 115 5.35 -3.62 2.59
CA GLY A 115 4.45 -3.14 3.65
C GLY A 115 4.52 -1.63 3.89
N HIS A 116 5.58 -0.96 3.44
CA HIS A 116 5.65 0.52 3.49
C HIS A 116 4.53 1.22 2.70
N GLU A 117 3.83 0.51 1.82
CA GLU A 117 2.69 1.04 1.07
C GLU A 117 1.50 1.41 1.97
N ILE A 118 1.41 0.85 3.19
CA ILE A 118 0.39 1.23 4.18
C ILE A 118 0.39 2.72 4.54
N ARG A 119 1.51 3.40 4.32
CA ARG A 119 1.60 4.86 4.51
C ARG A 119 0.61 5.61 3.63
N CYS A 120 0.31 5.09 2.44
CA CYS A 120 -0.73 5.63 1.58
C CYS A 120 -2.12 5.47 2.22
N TRP A 121 -2.39 4.32 2.87
CA TRP A 121 -3.64 4.07 3.59
C TRP A 121 -3.83 5.06 4.74
N LEU A 122 -2.78 5.27 5.55
CA LEU A 122 -2.79 6.24 6.64
C LEU A 122 -3.05 7.66 6.16
N VAL A 123 -2.44 8.06 5.03
CA VAL A 123 -2.66 9.38 4.42
C VAL A 123 -4.10 9.50 3.91
N GLY A 124 -4.62 8.49 3.21
CA GLY A 124 -5.99 8.48 2.70
C GLY A 124 -7.02 8.54 3.82
N HIS A 125 -6.85 7.70 4.86
CA HIS A 125 -7.72 7.69 6.04
C HIS A 125 -7.72 9.04 6.75
N ALA A 126 -6.53 9.64 6.96
CA ALA A 126 -6.42 10.95 7.60
C ALA A 126 -6.99 12.10 6.74
N ALA A 127 -6.96 11.98 5.41
CA ALA A 127 -7.56 12.96 4.51
C ALA A 127 -9.09 12.95 4.57
N VAL A 128 -9.66 11.75 4.62
CA VAL A 128 -11.12 11.57 4.73
C VAL A 128 -11.62 11.97 6.11
N GLY A 129 -10.94 11.55 7.18
CA GLY A 129 -11.28 11.88 8.57
C GLY A 129 -12.63 11.30 9.02
N LEU A 130 -13.09 10.21 8.40
CA LEU A 130 -14.35 9.53 8.70
C LEU A 130 -14.08 8.13 9.23
N PRO A 131 -14.95 7.60 10.11
CA PRO A 131 -14.85 6.21 10.53
C PRO A 131 -14.92 5.24 9.36
N LEU A 132 -14.20 4.14 9.44
CA LEU A 132 -14.35 3.03 8.51
C LEU A 132 -15.69 2.35 8.74
N VAL A 133 -16.43 2.09 7.66
CA VAL A 133 -17.73 1.41 7.71
C VAL A 133 -17.63 -0.04 7.27
N TRP A 134 -16.52 -0.41 6.64
CA TRP A 134 -16.28 -1.77 6.18
C TRP A 134 -14.79 -2.03 5.97
N THR A 135 -14.36 -3.23 6.31
CA THR A 135 -13.01 -3.75 6.07
C THR A 135 -13.09 -5.19 5.59
N SER A 136 -12.17 -5.59 4.73
CA SER A 136 -11.91 -7.01 4.42
C SER A 136 -10.42 -7.26 4.31
N TYR A 137 -10.05 -8.52 4.44
CA TYR A 137 -8.67 -8.98 4.34
C TYR A 137 -8.62 -10.37 3.73
N GLU A 138 -7.60 -10.60 2.90
CA GLU A 138 -7.24 -11.89 2.32
C GLU A 138 -5.72 -12.02 2.31
N ALA A 139 -5.20 -13.12 2.83
CA ALA A 139 -3.80 -13.49 2.64
C ALA A 139 -3.66 -14.29 1.34
N VAL A 140 -2.84 -13.82 0.42
CA VAL A 140 -2.63 -14.43 -0.90
C VAL A 140 -1.15 -14.82 -1.06
N PRO A 141 -0.72 -15.95 -0.45
CA PRO A 141 0.67 -16.39 -0.49
C PRO A 141 1.14 -16.78 -1.89
N GLU A 142 0.24 -17.18 -2.77
CA GLU A 142 0.55 -17.56 -4.16
C GLU A 142 0.73 -16.36 -5.11
N TRP A 143 0.47 -15.15 -4.66
CA TRP A 143 0.63 -13.95 -5.48
C TRP A 143 2.04 -13.37 -5.34
N ILE A 144 2.82 -13.36 -6.44
CA ILE A 144 4.20 -12.85 -6.49
C ILE A 144 5.09 -13.53 -5.42
N THR A 145 5.38 -12.85 -4.33
CA THR A 145 6.15 -13.32 -3.17
C THR A 145 5.28 -13.46 -1.92
N GLY A 146 3.97 -13.57 -2.12
CA GLY A 146 2.97 -13.48 -1.08
C GLY A 146 2.59 -12.02 -0.77
N MET A 147 1.32 -11.77 -0.52
CA MET A 147 0.80 -10.44 -0.20
C MET A 147 -0.43 -10.53 0.69
N GLY A 148 -0.51 -9.69 1.72
CA GLY A 148 -1.75 -9.37 2.38
C GLY A 148 -2.54 -8.36 1.55
N ILE A 149 -3.78 -8.70 1.21
CA ILE A 149 -4.69 -7.83 0.46
C ILE A 149 -5.82 -7.41 1.36
N GLY A 150 -6.03 -6.11 1.50
CA GLY A 150 -7.12 -5.58 2.27
C GLY A 150 -7.89 -4.52 1.50
N THR A 151 -9.11 -4.26 1.93
CA THR A 151 -9.93 -3.14 1.43
C THR A 151 -10.71 -2.52 2.57
N THR A 152 -10.78 -1.20 2.59
CA THR A 152 -11.53 -0.45 3.59
C THR A 152 -12.35 0.65 2.93
N PHE A 153 -13.51 0.96 3.51
CA PHE A 153 -14.34 2.06 3.06
C PHE A 153 -14.74 2.99 4.19
N SER A 154 -14.73 4.30 3.89
CA SER A 154 -15.39 5.34 4.66
C SER A 154 -16.38 6.06 3.75
N VAL A 155 -17.56 6.38 4.25
CA VAL A 155 -18.59 7.07 3.47
C VAL A 155 -19.09 8.28 4.25
N SER A 156 -19.12 9.45 3.62
CA SER A 156 -19.90 10.58 4.13
C SER A 156 -21.28 10.58 3.47
N VAL A 157 -22.31 10.61 4.29
CA VAL A 157 -23.67 10.87 3.80
C VAL A 157 -23.80 12.40 3.68
N TYR A 158 -23.69 12.90 2.48
CA TYR A 158 -24.03 14.31 2.21
C TYR A 158 -25.56 14.46 2.32
N ALA A 159 -26.03 15.13 3.35
CA ALA A 159 -27.36 15.73 3.30
C ALA A 159 -27.28 16.96 2.36
N PRO A 160 -28.02 17.03 1.26
CA PRO A 160 -28.05 18.24 0.47
C PRO A 160 -28.54 19.38 1.38
N THR A 161 -27.74 20.44 1.50
CA THR A 161 -28.18 21.69 2.11
C THR A 161 -29.31 22.23 1.26
N SER A 162 -30.51 22.25 1.86
CA SER A 162 -31.74 22.88 1.32
C SER A 162 -31.56 24.39 1.14
#